data_6bb43dbec0c6856ced15a7bc9a4a1eb6
#
_entry.id   6bb43dbec0c6856ced15a7bc9a4a1eb6
#
_cell.length_a   1.000
_cell.length_b   1.000
_cell.length_c   1.000
_cell.angle_alpha   90.00
_cell.angle_beta   90.00
_cell.angle_gamma   90.00
#
_symmetry.space_group_name_H-M   'P 1'
#
loop_
_entity.id
_entity.type
_entity.pdbx_description
1 polymer ?
#
loop_
_entity_poly.entity_id
_entity_poly.type
_entity_poly.pdbx_seq_one_letter_code
_entity_poly.pdbx_strand_id
1 'polypeptide(L)'
;SMLSVTEQARDDEHMYAIPNLAAHFSEHSFILENTQQLMDACSIHFDFTTGRKPQNLSTYLGSTKEDEVFLGQLCQEGLPKRYPEINQAVLDRLAKELYLIKEMNFVSYFLINWDIISHARKQNFFYVGRGSGANSIVAYLLFITDVDPMELDLYFERFINLYRVNPPDFDIDFSHKDRPIVTEYIFNRFENVALLGTYVTFQSRGVIRELGKVFGLPKDEIDLLCDGNIQASRLDNISALVLKYTQLLHGMPNYLSIHAGGILITEKPIHWFSATNMPPKGFPTTQFDMIIAEDVGIFKFDILAQRGLSKIKETLDILERDRPEEFAKFDIHDIKAFKKDPKINNLVKTAQCMGCFYVESPAMRMLLKKLEVDTYLGLVAASSIIRPGVSKSGMMREYILRHRNKGRAEE
;
A
#
# COMPACT_ATOMS: atom_id res chain seq x y z
N SER A 1 -30.42 8.12 17.62
CA SER A 1 -29.95 8.36 18.99
C SER A 1 -29.40 9.76 19.09
N MET A 2 -29.89 10.58 20.00
CA MET A 2 -29.27 11.87 20.29
C MET A 2 -27.86 11.63 20.83
N LEU A 3 -26.90 12.45 20.39
CA LEU A 3 -25.57 12.49 20.98
C LEU A 3 -25.70 12.75 22.49
N SER A 4 -24.84 12.13 23.29
CA SER A 4 -24.78 12.46 24.71
C SER A 4 -24.39 13.93 24.91
N VAL A 5 -24.75 14.53 26.04
CA VAL A 5 -24.39 15.93 26.33
C VAL A 5 -22.89 16.16 26.26
N THR A 6 -22.09 15.12 26.56
CA THR A 6 -20.61 15.17 26.48
C THR A 6 -20.05 15.10 25.08
N GLU A 7 -20.85 14.70 24.10
CA GLU A 7 -20.49 14.62 22.68
C GLU A 7 -21.01 15.81 21.86
N GLN A 8 -21.75 16.73 22.48
CA GLN A 8 -22.25 17.94 21.85
C GLN A 8 -21.25 19.08 22.05
N ALA A 9 -21.01 19.86 20.99
CA ALA A 9 -20.26 21.10 21.11
C ALA A 9 -21.01 22.06 22.04
N ARG A 10 -20.27 22.78 22.87
CA ARG A 10 -20.85 23.81 23.73
C ARG A 10 -21.19 25.06 22.91
N ASP A 11 -22.12 25.87 23.39
CA ASP A 11 -22.56 27.09 22.69
C ASP A 11 -21.42 28.10 22.47
N ASP A 12 -20.37 28.04 23.32
CA ASP A 12 -19.19 28.89 23.25
C ASP A 12 -18.04 28.26 22.37
N GLU A 13 -18.21 27.05 21.88
CA GLU A 13 -17.23 26.38 20.98
C GLU A 13 -17.46 26.72 19.51
N HIS A 14 -17.24 27.99 19.16
CA HIS A 14 -17.33 28.49 17.77
C HIS A 14 -16.16 29.44 17.45
N MET A 15 -15.92 29.68 16.18
CA MET A 15 -14.89 30.62 15.75
C MET A 15 -15.33 32.06 16.04
N TYR A 16 -14.55 32.77 16.85
CA TYR A 16 -14.75 34.19 17.09
C TYR A 16 -14.17 35.04 15.96
N ALA A 17 -14.84 36.10 15.59
CA ALA A 17 -14.22 37.16 14.79
C ALA A 17 -13.09 37.83 15.60
N ILE A 18 -12.01 38.26 14.94
CA ILE A 18 -10.84 38.85 15.62
C ILE A 18 -11.19 39.96 16.65
N PRO A 19 -12.08 40.91 16.36
CA PRO A 19 -12.49 41.94 17.33
C PRO A 19 -13.16 41.33 18.57
N ASN A 20 -14.00 40.30 18.37
CA ASN A 20 -14.68 39.61 19.48
C ASN A 20 -13.71 38.81 20.33
N LEU A 21 -12.70 38.20 19.69
CA LEU A 21 -11.63 37.48 20.37
C LEU A 21 -10.83 38.40 21.30
N ALA A 22 -10.46 39.61 20.82
CA ALA A 22 -9.78 40.63 21.60
C ALA A 22 -10.60 41.07 22.80
N ALA A 23 -11.91 41.28 22.62
CA ALA A 23 -12.84 41.65 23.68
C ALA A 23 -12.98 40.54 24.76
N HIS A 24 -13.05 39.26 24.27
CA HIS A 24 -13.17 38.10 25.13
C HIS A 24 -11.94 37.92 26.08
N PHE A 25 -10.75 38.24 25.58
CA PHE A 25 -9.48 38.15 26.31
C PHE A 25 -8.98 39.51 26.86
N SER A 26 -9.86 40.51 26.98
CA SER A 26 -9.47 41.89 27.40
C SER A 26 -8.72 41.93 28.76
N GLU A 27 -9.10 41.10 29.72
CA GLU A 27 -8.42 40.98 31.00
C GLU A 27 -7.11 40.19 30.96
N HIS A 28 -6.85 39.47 29.87
CA HIS A 28 -5.70 38.59 29.68
C HIS A 28 -5.09 38.75 28.28
N SER A 29 -4.86 40.00 27.84
CA SER A 29 -4.34 40.34 26.49
C SER A 29 -3.03 39.62 26.16
N PHE A 30 -2.22 39.32 27.17
CA PHE A 30 -0.98 38.58 27.01
C PHE A 30 -1.16 37.18 26.37
N ILE A 31 -2.35 36.57 26.47
CA ILE A 31 -2.66 35.29 25.83
C ILE A 31 -2.63 35.47 24.30
N LEU A 32 -3.24 36.54 23.78
CA LEU A 32 -3.25 36.83 22.36
C LEU A 32 -1.87 37.24 21.85
N GLU A 33 -1.12 38.02 22.65
CA GLU A 33 0.26 38.40 22.35
C GLU A 33 1.18 37.20 22.28
N ASN A 34 1.12 36.30 23.27
CA ASN A 34 1.89 35.05 23.27
C ASN A 34 1.49 34.12 22.13
N THR A 35 0.20 34.05 21.80
CA THR A 35 -0.28 33.27 20.66
C THR A 35 0.29 33.82 19.35
N GLN A 36 0.29 35.16 19.16
CA GLN A 36 0.87 35.78 17.99
C GLN A 36 2.38 35.54 17.92
N GLN A 37 3.12 35.69 19.02
CA GLN A 37 4.56 35.41 19.08
C GLN A 37 4.85 33.95 18.73
N LEU A 38 4.06 33.00 19.23
CA LEU A 38 4.22 31.58 18.90
C LEU A 38 3.96 31.33 17.40
N MET A 39 2.92 31.92 16.84
CA MET A 39 2.61 31.81 15.42
C MET A 39 3.73 32.40 14.55
N ASP A 40 4.27 33.55 14.94
CA ASP A 40 5.36 34.21 14.21
C ASP A 40 6.69 33.43 14.29
N ALA A 41 6.90 32.70 15.37
CA ALA A 41 8.06 31.83 15.55
C ALA A 41 7.95 30.48 14.81
N CYS A 42 6.74 30.09 14.44
CA CYS A 42 6.46 28.84 13.74
C CYS A 42 6.21 29.12 12.25
N SER A 43 7.17 28.74 11.40
CA SER A 43 6.97 28.77 9.95
C SER A 43 7.46 27.48 9.33
N ILE A 44 6.67 26.95 8.39
CA ILE A 44 7.06 25.83 7.54
C ILE A 44 6.92 26.28 6.10
N HIS A 45 7.93 26.03 5.29
CA HIS A 45 7.89 26.33 3.87
C HIS A 45 8.32 25.11 3.08
N PHE A 46 7.43 24.62 2.21
CA PHE A 46 7.75 23.57 1.25
C PHE A 46 7.82 24.16 -0.16
N ASP A 47 8.92 23.91 -0.87
CA ASP A 47 9.03 24.25 -2.27
C ASP A 47 8.43 23.14 -3.13
N PHE A 48 7.22 23.37 -3.63
CA PHE A 48 6.54 22.46 -4.55
C PHE A 48 6.89 22.68 -6.03
N THR A 49 7.76 23.67 -6.34
CA THR A 49 8.03 24.11 -7.71
C THR A 49 9.33 23.58 -8.30
N THR A 50 10.34 23.37 -7.47
CA THR A 50 11.64 22.84 -7.87
C THR A 50 11.76 21.37 -7.54
N GLY A 51 12.08 20.57 -8.54
CA GLY A 51 12.17 19.11 -8.54
C GLY A 51 12.34 18.46 -7.17
N ARG A 52 11.41 17.60 -6.81
CA ARG A 52 11.30 16.93 -5.51
C ARG A 52 12.60 16.24 -5.15
N LYS A 53 13.33 16.76 -4.16
CA LYS A 53 14.46 16.03 -3.58
C LYS A 53 13.92 14.98 -2.64
N PRO A 54 14.34 13.70 -2.76
CA PRO A 54 13.98 12.66 -1.78
C PRO A 54 14.39 13.08 -0.37
N GLN A 55 13.46 12.98 0.58
CA GLN A 55 13.64 13.28 1.99
C GLN A 55 13.72 12.00 2.85
N ASN A 56 13.63 10.85 2.21
CA ASN A 56 13.85 9.56 2.86
C ASN A 56 15.30 9.44 3.34
N LEU A 57 15.55 8.48 4.22
CA LEU A 57 16.89 8.16 4.71
C LEU A 57 17.85 7.96 3.52
N SER A 58 18.79 8.88 3.35
CA SER A 58 19.63 9.00 2.15
C SER A 58 20.75 7.96 2.12
N THR A 59 21.21 7.50 3.29
CA THR A 59 22.27 6.50 3.43
C THR A 59 21.88 5.47 4.49
N TYR A 60 22.16 4.21 4.21
CA TYR A 60 21.90 3.10 5.13
C TYR A 60 23.06 2.86 6.11
N LEU A 61 24.33 2.94 5.62
CA LEU A 61 25.56 2.75 6.40
C LEU A 61 26.23 4.07 6.79
N GLY A 62 25.66 5.23 6.40
CA GLY A 62 26.22 6.56 6.69
C GLY A 62 26.94 7.21 5.52
N SER A 63 27.25 6.48 4.46
CA SER A 63 27.77 7.07 3.21
C SER A 63 27.24 6.36 1.96
N THR A 64 26.95 7.11 0.92
CA THR A 64 26.47 6.57 -0.37
C THR A 64 27.47 5.56 -0.97
N LYS A 65 28.76 5.80 -0.81
CA LYS A 65 29.80 4.91 -1.35
C LYS A 65 29.83 3.55 -0.63
N GLU A 66 29.70 3.55 0.69
CA GLU A 66 29.61 2.31 1.46
C GLU A 66 28.34 1.54 1.12
N ASP A 67 27.21 2.23 0.98
CA ASP A 67 25.95 1.65 0.56
C ASP A 67 26.04 0.99 -0.82
N GLU A 68 26.66 1.65 -1.81
CA GLU A 68 26.88 1.12 -3.15
C GLU A 68 27.71 -0.18 -3.13
N VAL A 69 28.81 -0.18 -2.37
CA VAL A 69 29.67 -1.35 -2.21
C VAL A 69 28.89 -2.48 -1.53
N PHE A 70 28.16 -2.16 -0.48
CA PHE A 70 27.39 -3.14 0.27
C PHE A 70 26.24 -3.74 -0.56
N LEU A 71 25.51 -2.95 -1.33
CA LEU A 71 24.48 -3.43 -2.24
C LEU A 71 25.08 -4.38 -3.29
N GLY A 72 26.25 -4.02 -3.85
CA GLY A 72 26.97 -4.89 -4.78
C GLY A 72 27.38 -6.22 -4.16
N GLN A 73 27.89 -6.23 -2.92
CA GLN A 73 28.25 -7.45 -2.18
C GLN A 73 27.02 -8.34 -1.96
N LEU A 74 25.92 -7.79 -1.50
CA LEU A 74 24.66 -8.53 -1.31
C LEU A 74 24.16 -9.17 -2.60
N CYS A 75 24.27 -8.46 -3.74
CA CYS A 75 23.92 -9.01 -5.04
C CYS A 75 24.84 -10.17 -5.43
N GLN A 76 26.16 -10.05 -5.20
CA GLN A 76 27.12 -11.14 -5.46
C GLN A 76 26.83 -12.38 -4.60
N GLU A 77 26.45 -12.18 -3.33
CA GLU A 77 26.05 -13.29 -2.44
C GLU A 77 24.72 -13.94 -2.85
N GLY A 78 23.83 -13.16 -3.44
CA GLY A 78 22.53 -13.62 -3.93
C GLY A 78 22.59 -14.40 -5.22
N LEU A 79 23.55 -14.07 -6.13
CA LEU A 79 23.68 -14.68 -7.44
C LEU A 79 23.69 -16.20 -7.42
N PRO A 80 24.61 -16.89 -6.71
CA PRO A 80 24.68 -18.35 -6.71
C PRO A 80 23.49 -19.02 -6.01
N LYS A 81 22.79 -18.27 -5.15
CA LYS A 81 21.60 -18.78 -4.45
C LYS A 81 20.35 -18.77 -5.33
N ARG A 82 20.29 -17.82 -6.30
CA ARG A 82 19.14 -17.62 -7.19
C ARG A 82 19.35 -18.20 -8.58
N TYR A 83 20.59 -18.17 -9.10
CA TYR A 83 20.95 -18.67 -10.41
C TYR A 83 21.98 -19.79 -10.31
N PRO A 84 21.58 -21.07 -10.49
CA PRO A 84 22.52 -22.20 -10.54
C PRO A 84 23.54 -22.06 -11.65
N GLU A 85 23.13 -21.49 -12.80
CA GLU A 85 23.97 -21.15 -13.96
C GLU A 85 23.91 -19.64 -14.20
N ILE A 86 25.04 -18.97 -13.98
CA ILE A 86 25.16 -17.53 -14.17
C ILE A 86 25.66 -17.29 -15.61
N ASN A 87 24.79 -16.80 -16.46
CA ASN A 87 25.12 -16.45 -17.83
C ASN A 87 25.36 -14.94 -18.01
N GLN A 88 25.89 -14.53 -19.16
CA GLN A 88 26.25 -13.14 -19.45
C GLN A 88 25.01 -12.22 -19.39
N ALA A 89 23.84 -12.67 -19.83
CA ALA A 89 22.61 -11.88 -19.81
C ALA A 89 22.17 -11.50 -18.39
N VAL A 90 22.34 -12.39 -17.41
CA VAL A 90 22.10 -12.12 -15.99
C VAL A 90 23.07 -11.05 -15.46
N LEU A 91 24.36 -11.14 -15.83
CA LEU A 91 25.38 -10.17 -15.39
C LEU A 91 25.16 -8.80 -16.02
N ASP A 92 24.84 -8.74 -17.31
CA ASP A 92 24.55 -7.50 -18.02
C ASP A 92 23.32 -6.80 -17.44
N ARG A 93 22.26 -7.58 -17.16
CA ARG A 93 21.05 -7.07 -16.52
C ARG A 93 21.35 -6.51 -15.12
N LEU A 94 22.11 -7.24 -14.31
CA LEU A 94 22.50 -6.80 -12.96
C LEU A 94 23.32 -5.51 -13.00
N ALA A 95 24.33 -5.43 -13.88
CA ALA A 95 25.15 -4.25 -14.03
C ALA A 95 24.33 -3.02 -14.44
N LYS A 96 23.40 -3.19 -15.37
CA LYS A 96 22.49 -2.13 -15.83
C LYS A 96 21.57 -1.65 -14.73
N GLU A 97 20.97 -2.55 -13.95
CA GLU A 97 20.08 -2.17 -12.84
C GLU A 97 20.83 -1.47 -11.71
N LEU A 98 22.00 -1.99 -11.30
CA LEU A 98 22.83 -1.35 -10.28
C LEU A 98 23.24 0.07 -10.71
N TYR A 99 23.60 0.28 -11.98
CA TYR A 99 23.90 1.60 -12.51
C TYR A 99 22.68 2.55 -12.38
N LEU A 100 21.49 2.12 -12.81
CA LEU A 100 20.27 2.94 -12.73
C LEU A 100 19.87 3.24 -11.27
N ILE A 101 19.93 2.24 -10.37
CA ILE A 101 19.62 2.41 -8.95
C ILE A 101 20.56 3.44 -8.31
N LYS A 102 21.84 3.43 -8.68
CA LYS A 102 22.83 4.40 -8.23
C LYS A 102 22.54 5.81 -8.75
N GLU A 103 22.38 5.97 -10.07
CA GLU A 103 22.11 7.28 -10.70
C GLU A 103 20.82 7.93 -10.18
N MET A 104 19.83 7.11 -9.81
CA MET A 104 18.56 7.58 -9.24
C MET A 104 18.61 7.79 -7.72
N ASN A 105 19.75 7.55 -7.06
CA ASN A 105 19.90 7.63 -5.60
C ASN A 105 18.93 6.73 -4.82
N PHE A 106 18.63 5.53 -5.33
CA PHE A 106 17.72 4.56 -4.66
C PHE A 106 18.46 3.43 -3.92
N VAL A 107 19.78 3.51 -3.79
CA VAL A 107 20.59 2.48 -3.11
C VAL A 107 20.11 2.25 -1.68
N SER A 108 19.99 3.32 -0.88
CA SER A 108 19.48 3.25 0.49
C SER A 108 18.05 2.65 0.56
N TYR A 109 17.18 3.00 -0.40
CA TYR A 109 15.82 2.46 -0.47
C TYR A 109 15.81 0.93 -0.66
N PHE A 110 16.68 0.39 -1.52
CA PHE A 110 16.83 -1.07 -1.69
C PHE A 110 17.42 -1.72 -0.44
N LEU A 111 18.41 -1.10 0.21
CA LEU A 111 19.04 -1.61 1.43
C LEU A 111 18.08 -1.64 2.62
N ILE A 112 17.23 -0.62 2.78
CA ILE A 112 16.21 -0.60 3.82
C ILE A 112 15.20 -1.75 3.62
N ASN A 113 14.73 -1.95 2.39
CA ASN A 113 13.84 -3.08 2.08
C ASN A 113 14.53 -4.43 2.33
N TRP A 114 15.81 -4.56 1.95
CA TRP A 114 16.61 -5.74 2.25
C TRP A 114 16.75 -6.00 3.76
N ASP A 115 16.98 -4.96 4.58
CA ASP A 115 17.08 -5.07 6.05
C ASP A 115 15.78 -5.65 6.63
N ILE A 116 14.64 -5.07 6.26
CA ILE A 116 13.31 -5.52 6.69
C ILE A 116 13.08 -7.00 6.32
N ILE A 117 13.40 -7.37 5.09
CA ILE A 117 13.25 -8.76 4.60
C ILE A 117 14.24 -9.70 5.29
N SER A 118 15.47 -9.26 5.52
CA SER A 118 16.48 -10.06 6.22
C SER A 118 16.07 -10.37 7.65
N HIS A 119 15.48 -9.37 8.33
CA HIS A 119 14.88 -9.60 9.65
C HIS A 119 13.75 -10.63 9.58
N ALA A 120 12.81 -10.46 8.66
CA ALA A 120 11.68 -11.36 8.49
C ALA A 120 12.13 -12.81 8.21
N ARG A 121 13.13 -12.99 7.35
CA ARG A 121 13.70 -14.30 7.03
C ARG A 121 14.37 -14.95 8.22
N LYS A 122 15.10 -14.19 9.05
CA LYS A 122 15.70 -14.69 10.29
C LYS A 122 14.67 -15.18 11.31
N GLN A 123 13.47 -14.59 11.26
CA GLN A 123 12.33 -14.96 12.12
C GLN A 123 11.41 -16.00 11.48
N ASN A 124 11.74 -16.51 10.28
CA ASN A 124 10.91 -17.43 9.50
C ASN A 124 9.48 -16.87 9.24
N PHE A 125 9.36 -15.56 9.03
CA PHE A 125 8.09 -14.94 8.66
C PHE A 125 7.77 -15.17 7.19
N PHE A 126 6.49 -15.41 6.91
CA PHE A 126 6.00 -15.50 5.54
C PHE A 126 5.76 -14.11 4.96
N TYR A 127 6.33 -13.86 3.80
CA TYR A 127 6.15 -12.60 3.07
C TYR A 127 6.10 -12.83 1.56
N VAL A 128 5.54 -11.84 0.86
CA VAL A 128 5.54 -11.77 -0.61
C VAL A 128 5.88 -10.33 -1.00
N GLY A 129 6.97 -10.17 -1.73
CA GLY A 129 7.34 -8.90 -2.36
C GLY A 129 6.69 -8.77 -3.73
N ARG A 130 5.91 -7.73 -3.92
CA ARG A 130 5.23 -7.38 -5.17
C ARG A 130 5.37 -5.89 -5.47
N GLY A 131 4.69 -5.38 -6.45
CA GLY A 131 4.79 -4.00 -6.91
C GLY A 131 5.74 -3.86 -8.09
N SER A 132 6.02 -2.62 -8.47
CA SER A 132 6.87 -2.35 -9.63
C SER A 132 8.33 -2.72 -9.40
N GLY A 133 8.80 -2.64 -8.17
CA GLY A 133 10.15 -3.06 -7.77
C GLY A 133 10.40 -4.57 -7.89
N ALA A 134 9.33 -5.39 -7.86
CA ALA A 134 9.44 -6.83 -8.04
C ALA A 134 9.90 -7.27 -9.45
N ASN A 135 10.04 -6.34 -10.42
CA ASN A 135 10.61 -6.60 -11.74
C ASN A 135 12.15 -6.48 -11.77
N SER A 136 12.77 -6.17 -10.64
CA SER A 136 14.21 -5.94 -10.51
C SER A 136 14.96 -7.23 -10.22
N ILE A 137 16.06 -7.48 -10.97
CA ILE A 137 16.98 -8.56 -10.65
C ILE A 137 17.69 -8.29 -9.31
N VAL A 138 17.97 -7.03 -8.97
CA VAL A 138 18.53 -6.65 -7.67
C VAL A 138 17.57 -7.03 -6.55
N ALA A 139 16.28 -6.72 -6.68
CA ALA A 139 15.28 -7.12 -5.69
C ALA A 139 15.15 -8.65 -5.55
N TYR A 140 15.28 -9.39 -6.66
CA TYR A 140 15.29 -10.86 -6.65
C TYR A 140 16.51 -11.42 -5.94
N LEU A 141 17.70 -10.88 -6.21
CA LEU A 141 18.94 -11.28 -5.55
C LEU A 141 18.97 -10.94 -4.05
N LEU A 142 18.34 -9.86 -3.64
CA LEU A 142 18.17 -9.43 -2.25
C LEU A 142 17.06 -10.19 -1.51
N PHE A 143 16.38 -11.11 -2.17
CA PHE A 143 15.22 -11.84 -1.64
C PHE A 143 14.01 -10.97 -1.27
N ILE A 144 13.92 -9.76 -1.79
CA ILE A 144 12.75 -8.88 -1.63
C ILE A 144 11.55 -9.46 -2.38
N THR A 145 11.79 -10.09 -3.53
CA THR A 145 10.79 -10.82 -4.33
C THR A 145 11.27 -12.21 -4.70
N ASP A 146 10.34 -13.14 -4.94
CA ASP A 146 10.62 -14.47 -5.47
C ASP A 146 10.30 -14.59 -6.96
N VAL A 147 9.99 -13.47 -7.63
CA VAL A 147 9.75 -13.42 -9.06
C VAL A 147 11.07 -13.23 -9.80
N ASP A 148 11.45 -14.23 -10.62
CA ASP A 148 12.64 -14.13 -11.46
C ASP A 148 12.32 -13.25 -12.69
N PRO A 149 12.92 -12.05 -12.81
CA PRO A 149 12.67 -11.17 -13.93
C PRO A 149 13.25 -11.68 -15.26
N MET A 150 14.25 -12.56 -15.21
CA MET A 150 14.84 -13.16 -16.42
C MET A 150 13.96 -14.29 -16.96
N GLU A 151 13.38 -15.13 -16.11
CA GLU A 151 12.45 -16.20 -16.51
C GLU A 151 11.19 -15.64 -17.18
N LEU A 152 10.69 -14.50 -16.68
CA LEU A 152 9.44 -13.89 -17.14
C LEU A 152 9.63 -12.75 -18.14
N ASP A 153 10.86 -12.47 -18.57
CA ASP A 153 11.21 -11.36 -19.48
C ASP A 153 10.61 -10.03 -19.04
N LEU A 154 10.82 -9.66 -17.77
CA LEU A 154 10.24 -8.46 -17.18
C LEU A 154 11.11 -7.22 -17.47
N TYR A 155 10.47 -6.14 -17.87
CA TYR A 155 11.13 -4.89 -18.20
C TYR A 155 11.31 -4.02 -16.95
N PHE A 156 12.54 -3.89 -16.46
CA PHE A 156 12.90 -3.03 -15.32
C PHE A 156 12.74 -1.55 -15.65
N GLU A 157 13.13 -1.13 -16.85
CA GLU A 157 13.13 0.27 -17.29
C GLU A 157 11.74 0.89 -17.35
N ARG A 158 10.70 0.07 -17.37
CA ARG A 158 9.33 0.55 -17.24
C ARG A 158 9.09 1.20 -15.87
N PHE A 159 9.81 0.78 -14.85
CA PHE A 159 9.60 1.17 -13.46
C PHE A 159 10.73 2.00 -12.87
N ILE A 160 11.96 1.81 -13.36
CA ILE A 160 13.11 2.65 -13.04
C ILE A 160 13.80 3.07 -14.34
N ASN A 161 13.79 4.37 -14.60
CA ASN A 161 14.49 4.99 -15.71
C ASN A 161 14.85 6.44 -15.31
N LEU A 162 15.81 7.05 -16.02
CA LEU A 162 16.35 8.37 -15.70
C LEU A 162 15.34 9.52 -15.76
N TYR A 163 14.13 9.27 -16.26
CA TYR A 163 13.05 10.28 -16.33
C TYR A 163 12.07 10.16 -15.15
N ARG A 164 12.17 9.11 -14.34
CA ARG A 164 11.27 8.88 -13.21
C ARG A 164 11.89 9.43 -11.93
N VAL A 165 11.14 10.27 -11.21
CA VAL A 165 11.59 10.89 -9.95
C VAL A 165 11.32 9.98 -8.75
N ASN A 166 10.22 9.22 -8.77
CA ASN A 166 9.79 8.39 -7.64
C ASN A 166 10.48 7.03 -7.65
N PRO A 167 10.86 6.47 -6.49
CA PRO A 167 11.39 5.12 -6.41
C PRO A 167 10.37 4.08 -6.91
N PRO A 168 10.82 2.85 -7.25
CA PRO A 168 9.90 1.76 -7.53
C PRO A 168 9.12 1.39 -6.26
N ASP A 169 7.84 1.05 -6.40
CA ASP A 169 7.05 0.58 -5.26
C ASP A 169 7.45 -0.87 -4.91
N PHE A 170 7.84 -1.08 -3.67
CA PHE A 170 7.88 -2.39 -3.03
C PHE A 170 6.69 -2.50 -2.08
N ASP A 171 5.74 -3.34 -2.46
CA ASP A 171 4.64 -3.75 -1.60
C ASP A 171 5.03 -5.07 -0.95
N ILE A 172 5.30 -5.07 0.34
CA ILE A 172 5.69 -6.29 1.06
C ILE A 172 4.53 -6.75 1.91
N ASP A 173 3.89 -7.83 1.46
CA ASP A 173 2.80 -8.47 2.19
C ASP A 173 3.37 -9.46 3.20
N PHE A 174 3.04 -9.28 4.48
CA PHE A 174 3.32 -10.23 5.56
C PHE A 174 2.04 -10.95 6.00
N SER A 175 2.18 -12.03 6.75
CA SER A 175 1.05 -12.57 7.48
C SER A 175 0.48 -11.50 8.43
N HIS A 176 -0.83 -11.49 8.67
CA HIS A 176 -1.44 -10.49 9.55
C HIS A 176 -0.96 -10.62 11.01
N LYS A 177 -0.39 -11.78 11.38
CA LYS A 177 0.21 -12.02 12.70
C LYS A 177 1.64 -11.48 12.78
N ASP A 178 2.42 -11.58 11.69
CA ASP A 178 3.82 -11.20 11.67
C ASP A 178 4.03 -9.71 11.41
N ARG A 179 3.11 -9.09 10.63
CA ARG A 179 3.20 -7.65 10.29
C ARG A 179 3.37 -6.71 11.49
N PRO A 180 2.65 -6.86 12.63
CA PRO A 180 2.87 -6.01 13.80
C PRO A 180 4.31 -6.09 14.33
N ILE A 181 4.89 -7.29 14.35
CA ILE A 181 6.28 -7.51 14.82
C ILE A 181 7.28 -6.85 13.87
N VAL A 182 7.06 -6.96 12.55
CA VAL A 182 7.88 -6.27 11.55
C VAL A 182 7.75 -4.75 11.68
N THR A 183 6.54 -4.24 11.95
CA THR A 183 6.34 -2.80 12.18
C THR A 183 7.14 -2.33 13.40
N GLU A 184 7.06 -3.05 14.51
CA GLU A 184 7.82 -2.76 15.73
C GLU A 184 9.34 -2.80 15.47
N TYR A 185 9.81 -3.81 14.70
CA TYR A 185 11.19 -3.87 14.28
C TYR A 185 11.64 -2.60 13.54
N ILE A 186 10.85 -2.12 12.55
CA ILE A 186 11.17 -0.93 11.77
C ILE A 186 11.30 0.30 12.69
N PHE A 187 10.36 0.49 13.62
CA PHE A 187 10.38 1.61 14.56
C PHE A 187 11.54 1.55 15.56
N ASN A 188 12.01 0.34 15.90
CA ASN A 188 13.18 0.16 16.77
C ASN A 188 14.51 0.25 15.99
N ARG A 189 14.49 -0.02 14.70
CA ARG A 189 15.68 -0.07 13.85
C ARG A 189 16.09 1.28 13.29
N PHE A 190 15.12 2.12 12.93
CA PHE A 190 15.34 3.42 12.30
C PHE A 190 14.88 4.55 13.22
N GLU A 191 15.59 5.68 13.22
CA GLU A 191 15.37 6.77 14.17
C GLU A 191 14.13 7.61 13.80
N ASN A 192 14.00 8.00 12.54
CA ASN A 192 12.99 8.95 12.09
C ASN A 192 11.87 8.22 11.34
N VAL A 193 10.97 7.59 12.09
CA VAL A 193 9.91 6.73 11.54
C VAL A 193 8.53 7.23 11.95
N ALA A 194 7.58 7.20 11.02
CA ALA A 194 6.16 7.39 11.31
C ALA A 194 5.29 6.51 10.40
N LEU A 195 4.10 6.18 10.89
CA LEU A 195 3.05 5.67 10.01
C LEU A 195 2.52 6.79 9.12
N LEU A 196 2.19 6.46 7.90
CA LEU A 196 1.56 7.40 6.98
C LEU A 196 0.08 7.56 7.34
N GLY A 197 -0.39 8.81 7.40
CA GLY A 197 -1.80 9.13 7.53
C GLY A 197 -2.57 8.91 6.23
N THR A 198 -3.89 8.94 6.31
CA THR A 198 -4.77 8.98 5.16
C THR A 198 -6.07 9.70 5.53
N TYR A 199 -6.54 10.57 4.65
CA TYR A 199 -7.82 11.25 4.85
C TYR A 199 -8.97 10.37 4.37
N VAL A 200 -9.89 10.09 5.28
CA VAL A 200 -11.19 9.55 4.90
C VAL A 200 -12.09 10.74 4.56
N THR A 201 -12.55 10.80 3.33
CA THR A 201 -13.42 11.88 2.86
C THR A 201 -14.88 11.46 2.87
N PHE A 202 -15.77 12.43 3.00
CA PHE A 202 -17.20 12.22 2.90
C PHE A 202 -17.59 11.77 1.49
N GLN A 203 -18.14 10.57 1.38
CA GLN A 203 -18.71 10.03 0.14
C GLN A 203 -20.23 10.03 0.21
N SER A 204 -20.91 10.17 -0.91
CA SER A 204 -22.37 10.45 -0.99
C SER A 204 -23.22 9.67 -0.01
N ARG A 205 -23.13 8.33 0.01
CA ARG A 205 -23.91 7.49 0.95
C ARG A 205 -23.50 7.69 2.42
N GLY A 206 -22.22 7.93 2.69
CA GLY A 206 -21.69 8.22 4.02
C GLY A 206 -22.24 9.54 4.56
N VAL A 207 -22.16 10.60 3.74
CA VAL A 207 -22.68 11.93 4.12
C VAL A 207 -24.18 11.87 4.42
N ILE A 208 -24.98 11.23 3.55
CA ILE A 208 -26.42 11.06 3.78
C ILE A 208 -26.70 10.38 5.12
N ARG A 209 -25.93 9.34 5.47
CA ARG A 209 -26.07 8.62 6.74
C ARG A 209 -25.75 9.50 7.94
N GLU A 210 -24.65 10.22 7.88
CA GLU A 210 -24.24 11.10 9.01
C GLU A 210 -25.18 12.31 9.16
N LEU A 211 -25.51 12.99 8.07
CA LEU A 211 -26.48 14.08 8.12
C LEU A 211 -27.88 13.62 8.53
N GLY A 212 -28.34 12.47 8.00
CA GLY A 212 -29.62 11.90 8.40
C GLY A 212 -29.71 11.64 9.89
N LYS A 213 -28.64 11.14 10.52
CA LYS A 213 -28.57 10.98 11.98
C LYS A 213 -28.62 12.32 12.72
N VAL A 214 -27.86 13.34 12.26
CA VAL A 214 -27.82 14.68 12.83
C VAL A 214 -29.20 15.33 12.77
N PHE A 215 -29.89 15.19 11.65
CA PHE A 215 -31.25 15.72 11.47
C PHE A 215 -32.35 14.84 12.10
N GLY A 216 -31.99 13.71 12.74
CA GLY A 216 -32.90 12.84 13.46
C GLY A 216 -33.79 11.96 12.58
N LEU A 217 -33.41 11.72 11.32
CA LEU A 217 -34.16 10.83 10.44
C LEU A 217 -34.12 9.36 10.91
N PRO A 218 -35.23 8.65 10.81
CA PRO A 218 -35.26 7.20 11.04
C PRO A 218 -34.34 6.44 10.07
N LYS A 219 -33.83 5.30 10.51
CA LYS A 219 -32.90 4.48 9.71
C LYS A 219 -33.46 4.13 8.32
N ASP A 220 -34.75 3.77 8.27
CA ASP A 220 -35.39 3.34 7.02
C ASP A 220 -35.49 4.50 6.00
N GLU A 221 -35.71 5.72 6.45
CA GLU A 221 -35.68 6.93 5.61
C GLU A 221 -34.27 7.23 5.13
N ILE A 222 -33.26 7.10 6.01
CA ILE A 222 -31.85 7.26 5.64
C ILE A 222 -31.46 6.23 4.57
N ASP A 223 -31.87 4.98 4.72
CA ASP A 223 -31.58 3.92 3.75
C ASP A 223 -32.24 4.20 2.39
N LEU A 224 -33.48 4.69 2.38
CA LEU A 224 -34.17 5.13 1.15
C LEU A 224 -33.45 6.29 0.44
N LEU A 225 -32.98 7.30 1.20
CA LEU A 225 -32.17 8.39 0.67
C LEU A 225 -30.85 7.90 0.07
N CYS A 226 -30.18 6.97 0.75
CA CYS A 226 -28.94 6.37 0.28
C CYS A 226 -29.09 5.59 -1.02
N ASP A 227 -30.23 4.94 -1.24
CA ASP A 227 -30.49 4.13 -2.43
C ASP A 227 -30.98 4.94 -3.62
N GLY A 228 -31.25 6.25 -3.42
CA GLY A 228 -31.70 7.16 -4.48
C GLY A 228 -33.12 6.87 -5.01
N ASN A 229 -33.90 6.07 -4.29
CA ASN A 229 -35.22 5.60 -4.73
C ASN A 229 -36.39 6.55 -4.37
N ILE A 230 -36.08 7.78 -3.92
CA ILE A 230 -37.12 8.75 -3.54
C ILE A 230 -37.41 9.68 -4.71
N GLN A 231 -38.67 9.74 -5.12
CA GLN A 231 -39.13 10.75 -6.07
C GLN A 231 -39.04 12.13 -5.44
N ALA A 232 -38.54 13.12 -6.17
CA ALA A 232 -38.36 14.51 -5.68
C ALA A 232 -39.65 15.11 -5.10
N SER A 233 -40.82 14.69 -5.59
CA SER A 233 -42.14 15.13 -5.11
C SER A 233 -42.55 14.55 -3.73
N ARG A 234 -41.81 13.61 -3.22
CA ARG A 234 -42.06 12.96 -1.91
C ARG A 234 -41.01 13.30 -0.86
N LEU A 235 -40.05 14.18 -1.17
CA LEU A 235 -39.04 14.65 -0.24
C LEU A 235 -39.72 15.66 0.72
N ASP A 236 -39.61 15.35 2.02
CA ASP A 236 -39.93 16.33 3.06
C ASP A 236 -38.80 17.40 3.16
N ASN A 237 -39.04 18.44 3.94
CA ASN A 237 -38.10 19.53 4.10
C ASN A 237 -36.74 19.06 4.71
N ILE A 238 -36.77 18.12 5.63
CA ILE A 238 -35.55 17.58 6.30
C ILE A 238 -34.74 16.76 5.32
N SER A 239 -35.37 15.85 4.62
CA SER A 239 -34.72 15.04 3.58
C SER A 239 -34.11 15.91 2.46
N ALA A 240 -34.82 16.98 2.06
CA ALA A 240 -34.30 17.96 1.09
C ALA A 240 -33.05 18.69 1.61
N LEU A 241 -33.04 19.09 2.90
CA LEU A 241 -31.86 19.70 3.54
C LEU A 241 -30.69 18.70 3.63
N VAL A 242 -30.93 17.45 4.01
CA VAL A 242 -29.90 16.39 4.03
C VAL A 242 -29.25 16.25 2.66
N LEU A 243 -30.03 16.17 1.59
CA LEU A 243 -29.51 16.07 0.22
C LEU A 243 -28.74 17.32 -0.21
N LYS A 244 -29.23 18.52 0.13
CA LYS A 244 -28.56 19.78 -0.15
C LYS A 244 -27.18 19.84 0.51
N TYR A 245 -27.10 19.56 1.80
CA TYR A 245 -25.83 19.60 2.53
C TYR A 245 -24.91 18.43 2.15
N THR A 246 -25.45 17.29 1.72
CA THR A 246 -24.66 16.19 1.14
C THR A 246 -23.80 16.67 -0.04
N GLN A 247 -24.37 17.50 -0.93
CA GLN A 247 -23.61 18.03 -2.08
C GLN A 247 -22.46 18.94 -1.64
N LEU A 248 -22.67 19.74 -0.60
CA LEU A 248 -21.66 20.67 -0.07
C LEU A 248 -20.53 19.96 0.68
N LEU A 249 -20.84 18.85 1.37
CA LEU A 249 -19.87 18.08 2.16
C LEU A 249 -19.16 17.00 1.35
N HIS A 250 -19.63 16.65 0.16
CA HIS A 250 -19.05 15.60 -0.64
C HIS A 250 -17.58 15.90 -0.97
N GLY A 251 -16.70 14.95 -0.68
CA GLY A 251 -15.27 15.07 -0.92
C GLY A 251 -14.50 15.82 0.18
N MET A 252 -15.19 16.46 1.13
CA MET A 252 -14.52 17.10 2.27
C MET A 252 -13.89 16.07 3.21
N PRO A 253 -12.78 16.38 3.89
CA PRO A 253 -12.20 15.52 4.91
C PRO A 253 -13.20 15.23 6.04
N ASN A 254 -13.32 13.98 6.41
CA ASN A 254 -14.12 13.54 7.55
C ASN A 254 -13.24 13.33 8.79
N TYR A 255 -12.27 12.44 8.67
CA TYR A 255 -11.31 12.19 9.73
C TYR A 255 -9.98 11.68 9.16
N LEU A 256 -8.93 11.83 9.96
CA LEU A 256 -7.61 11.25 9.68
C LEU A 256 -7.58 9.79 10.16
N SER A 257 -7.21 8.89 9.27
CA SER A 257 -7.00 7.48 9.53
C SER A 257 -5.51 7.12 9.29
N ILE A 258 -5.17 5.86 9.49
CA ILE A 258 -3.84 5.34 9.20
C ILE A 258 -3.87 4.67 7.84
N HIS A 259 -2.89 4.97 6.98
CA HIS A 259 -2.70 4.25 5.72
C HIS A 259 -2.47 2.75 5.98
N ALA A 260 -3.01 1.90 5.10
CA ALA A 260 -3.04 0.46 5.31
C ALA A 260 -1.65 -0.18 5.46
N GLY A 261 -0.63 0.35 4.76
CA GLY A 261 0.72 -0.22 4.72
C GLY A 261 1.85 0.80 4.84
N GLY A 262 1.59 2.07 4.55
CA GLY A 262 2.63 3.08 4.42
C GLY A 262 3.37 3.37 5.73
N ILE A 263 4.69 3.21 5.68
CA ILE A 263 5.63 3.63 6.72
C ILE A 263 6.61 4.62 6.08
N LEU A 264 6.88 5.71 6.77
CA LEU A 264 7.84 6.73 6.35
C LEU A 264 9.11 6.58 7.17
N ILE A 265 10.26 6.58 6.47
CA ILE A 265 11.60 6.56 7.08
C ILE A 265 12.36 7.72 6.46
N THR A 266 12.68 8.73 7.25
CA THR A 266 13.20 10.01 6.76
C THR A 266 14.60 10.30 7.30
N GLU A 267 15.34 11.14 6.57
CA GLU A 267 16.66 11.63 6.98
C GLU A 267 16.55 12.57 8.19
N LYS A 268 15.57 13.48 8.15
CA LYS A 268 15.30 14.43 9.22
C LYS A 268 14.14 13.93 10.09
N PRO A 269 14.02 14.38 11.34
CA PRO A 269 12.88 14.08 12.19
C PRO A 269 11.55 14.35 11.47
N ILE A 270 10.58 13.49 11.63
CA ILE A 270 9.24 13.60 11.00
C ILE A 270 8.59 14.96 11.27
N HIS A 271 8.86 15.56 12.43
CA HIS A 271 8.33 16.87 12.82
C HIS A 271 8.82 18.05 11.97
N TRP A 272 9.84 17.84 11.12
CA TRP A 272 10.23 18.82 10.10
C TRP A 272 9.21 18.91 8.96
N PHE A 273 8.38 17.87 8.80
CA PHE A 273 7.47 17.72 7.68
C PHE A 273 6.01 17.75 8.10
N SER A 274 5.68 17.17 9.26
CA SER A 274 4.30 17.00 9.71
C SER A 274 4.24 16.93 11.23
N ALA A 275 3.20 17.51 11.81
CA ALA A 275 2.77 17.10 13.14
C ALA A 275 2.35 15.62 13.11
N THR A 276 2.38 14.97 14.27
CA THR A 276 2.00 13.56 14.40
C THR A 276 0.89 13.37 15.43
N ASN A 277 0.00 12.42 15.15
CA ASN A 277 -0.95 11.88 16.12
C ASN A 277 -0.41 10.58 16.69
N MET A 278 -0.82 10.25 17.93
CA MET A 278 -0.53 8.96 18.55
C MET A 278 -1.82 8.13 18.63
N PRO A 279 -2.17 7.37 17.57
CA PRO A 279 -3.37 6.53 17.59
C PRO A 279 -3.21 5.33 18.55
N PRO A 280 -4.29 4.59 18.87
CA PRO A 280 -4.24 3.41 19.74
C PRO A 280 -3.24 2.32 19.32
N LYS A 281 -2.75 2.33 18.10
CA LYS A 281 -1.66 1.46 17.63
C LYS A 281 -0.31 1.70 18.31
N GLY A 282 -0.14 2.83 19.01
CA GLY A 282 1.08 3.17 19.74
C GLY A 282 2.25 3.65 18.88
N PHE A 283 2.04 4.00 17.60
CA PHE A 283 3.07 4.55 16.73
C PHE A 283 2.70 5.94 16.22
N PRO A 284 3.66 6.89 16.15
CA PRO A 284 3.41 8.21 15.61
C PRO A 284 2.93 8.12 14.16
N THR A 285 1.88 8.88 13.84
CA THR A 285 1.25 8.87 12.52
C THR A 285 1.19 10.30 11.99
N THR A 286 1.63 10.52 10.76
CA THR A 286 1.63 11.84 10.12
C THR A 286 0.21 12.38 9.90
N GLN A 287 0.07 13.70 9.87
CA GLN A 287 -1.21 14.37 9.59
C GLN A 287 -1.43 14.63 8.10
N PHE A 288 -0.60 14.12 7.23
CA PHE A 288 -0.79 14.18 5.78
C PHE A 288 -0.94 12.77 5.18
N ASP A 289 -1.52 12.71 4.00
CA ASP A 289 -1.69 11.50 3.23
C ASP A 289 -0.52 11.23 2.25
N MET A 290 -0.66 10.18 1.47
CA MET A 290 0.32 9.74 0.48
C MET A 290 0.63 10.82 -0.58
N ILE A 291 -0.37 11.58 -1.01
CA ILE A 291 -0.21 12.58 -2.07
C ILE A 291 0.67 13.72 -1.56
N ILE A 292 0.37 14.23 -0.38
CA ILE A 292 1.15 15.30 0.25
C ILE A 292 2.54 14.80 0.62
N ALA A 293 2.68 13.55 1.11
CA ALA A 293 3.99 12.96 1.39
C ALA A 293 4.87 12.93 0.12
N GLU A 294 4.32 12.49 -1.00
CA GLU A 294 5.03 12.50 -2.29
C GLU A 294 5.35 13.92 -2.76
N ASP A 295 4.44 14.88 -2.54
CA ASP A 295 4.65 16.28 -2.92
C ASP A 295 5.81 16.93 -2.15
N VAL A 296 6.03 16.56 -0.91
CA VAL A 296 7.21 17.02 -0.13
C VAL A 296 8.45 16.12 -0.30
N GLY A 297 8.39 15.12 -1.18
CA GLY A 297 9.52 14.25 -1.50
C GLY A 297 9.73 13.07 -0.55
N ILE A 298 8.73 12.69 0.24
CA ILE A 298 8.80 11.53 1.13
C ILE A 298 8.07 10.35 0.49
N PHE A 299 8.79 9.28 0.23
CA PHE A 299 8.25 8.05 -0.33
C PHE A 299 8.02 7.01 0.76
N LYS A 300 6.89 6.33 0.66
CA LYS A 300 6.50 5.32 1.64
C LYS A 300 7.14 3.96 1.38
N PHE A 301 7.31 3.19 2.45
CA PHE A 301 7.55 1.76 2.42
C PHE A 301 6.23 1.05 2.71
N ASP A 302 5.75 0.21 1.81
CA ASP A 302 4.46 -0.46 1.96
C ASP A 302 4.62 -1.81 2.66
N ILE A 303 4.33 -1.83 3.95
CA ILE A 303 4.34 -3.02 4.81
C ILE A 303 2.91 -3.44 5.08
N LEU A 304 2.45 -4.41 4.33
CA LEU A 304 1.05 -4.80 4.25
C LEU A 304 0.76 -6.09 5.04
N ALA A 305 -0.51 -6.34 5.31
CA ALA A 305 -0.96 -7.56 5.98
C ALA A 305 -1.88 -8.38 5.09
N GLN A 306 -1.59 -9.67 4.94
CA GLN A 306 -2.38 -10.63 4.17
C GLN A 306 -2.82 -11.81 5.02
N ARG A 307 -4.15 -11.95 5.20
CA ARG A 307 -4.72 -13.10 5.91
C ARG A 307 -4.49 -14.42 5.16
N GLY A 308 -4.39 -14.36 3.83
CA GLY A 308 -4.09 -15.53 3.01
C GLY A 308 -2.74 -16.14 3.34
N LEU A 309 -1.70 -15.32 3.54
CA LEU A 309 -0.38 -15.80 3.97
C LEU A 309 -0.43 -16.45 5.35
N SER A 310 -1.22 -15.91 6.28
CA SER A 310 -1.40 -16.54 7.60
C SER A 310 -2.05 -17.91 7.50
N LYS A 311 -3.05 -18.08 6.62
CA LYS A 311 -3.70 -19.39 6.40
C LYS A 311 -2.70 -20.42 5.87
N ILE A 312 -1.83 -20.03 4.92
CA ILE A 312 -0.78 -20.91 4.40
C ILE A 312 0.16 -21.33 5.53
N LYS A 313 0.70 -20.37 6.30
CA LYS A 313 1.59 -20.64 7.43
C LYS A 313 0.94 -21.58 8.44
N GLU A 314 -0.27 -21.26 8.91
CA GLU A 314 -1.01 -22.09 9.87
C GLU A 314 -1.30 -23.49 9.34
N THR A 315 -1.56 -23.63 8.03
CA THR A 315 -1.75 -24.94 7.41
C THR A 315 -0.45 -25.76 7.45
N LEU A 316 0.68 -25.13 7.19
CA LEU A 316 1.99 -25.79 7.29
C LEU A 316 2.32 -26.18 8.73
N ASP A 317 2.07 -25.30 9.70
CA ASP A 317 2.27 -25.58 11.13
C ASP A 317 1.41 -26.79 11.58
N ILE A 318 0.16 -26.87 11.10
CA ILE A 318 -0.73 -28.01 11.36
C ILE A 318 -0.20 -29.30 10.69
N LEU A 319 0.26 -29.19 9.45
CA LEU A 319 0.79 -30.34 8.71
C LEU A 319 2.06 -30.87 9.37
N GLU A 320 2.96 -30.00 9.79
CA GLU A 320 4.18 -30.37 10.52
C GLU A 320 3.88 -31.09 11.83
N ARG A 321 2.88 -30.58 12.59
CA ARG A 321 2.46 -31.16 13.86
C ARG A 321 1.76 -32.51 13.71
N ASP A 322 0.82 -32.60 12.76
CA ASP A 322 -0.10 -33.73 12.67
C ASP A 322 0.36 -34.80 11.67
N ARG A 323 1.21 -34.43 10.70
CA ARG A 323 1.73 -35.30 9.63
C ARG A 323 3.19 -34.98 9.27
N PRO A 324 4.12 -35.11 10.22
CA PRO A 324 5.54 -34.72 10.03
C PRO A 324 6.23 -35.41 8.87
N GLU A 325 5.88 -36.69 8.58
CA GLU A 325 6.46 -37.43 7.44
C GLU A 325 6.00 -36.91 6.07
N GLU A 326 4.78 -36.38 5.98
CA GLU A 326 4.29 -35.74 4.77
C GLU A 326 4.89 -34.33 4.64
N PHE A 327 4.96 -33.59 5.75
CA PHE A 327 5.56 -32.26 5.80
C PHE A 327 7.03 -32.26 5.36
N ALA A 328 7.82 -33.24 5.81
CA ALA A 328 9.24 -33.37 5.45
C ALA A 328 9.48 -33.58 3.94
N LYS A 329 8.45 -33.99 3.17
CA LYS A 329 8.51 -34.18 1.72
C LYS A 329 8.02 -32.96 0.94
N PHE A 330 7.54 -31.93 1.63
CA PHE A 330 6.85 -30.79 1.04
C PHE A 330 7.71 -29.52 1.21
N ASP A 331 8.15 -28.95 0.10
CA ASP A 331 8.82 -27.64 0.09
C ASP A 331 7.95 -26.62 -0.60
N ILE A 332 7.44 -25.67 0.18
CA ILE A 332 6.61 -24.55 -0.34
C ILE A 332 7.38 -23.64 -1.28
N HIS A 333 8.71 -23.63 -1.22
CA HIS A 333 9.56 -22.82 -2.07
C HIS A 333 9.95 -23.51 -3.38
N ASP A 334 9.64 -24.81 -3.54
CA ASP A 334 9.85 -25.51 -4.83
C ASP A 334 8.79 -25.17 -5.86
N ILE A 335 8.86 -23.93 -6.34
CA ILE A 335 7.94 -23.40 -7.36
C ILE A 335 7.97 -24.25 -8.65
N LYS A 336 9.14 -24.86 -8.97
CA LYS A 336 9.28 -25.69 -10.18
C LYS A 336 8.44 -26.96 -10.10
N ALA A 337 8.39 -27.61 -8.92
CA ALA A 337 7.52 -28.75 -8.69
C ALA A 337 6.05 -28.39 -8.84
N PHE A 338 5.60 -27.27 -8.22
CA PHE A 338 4.21 -26.81 -8.34
C PHE A 338 3.82 -26.47 -9.78
N LYS A 339 4.68 -25.80 -10.55
CA LYS A 339 4.42 -25.47 -11.97
C LYS A 339 4.21 -26.72 -12.83
N LYS A 340 4.82 -27.84 -12.47
CA LYS A 340 4.78 -29.10 -13.23
C LYS A 340 3.74 -30.10 -12.71
N ASP A 341 3.12 -29.83 -11.56
CA ASP A 341 2.15 -30.76 -10.96
C ASP A 341 0.86 -30.81 -11.77
N PRO A 342 0.50 -31.98 -12.39
CA PRO A 342 -0.68 -32.09 -13.23
C PRO A 342 -1.99 -31.94 -12.43
N LYS A 343 -1.98 -32.23 -11.13
CA LYS A 343 -3.16 -32.05 -10.27
C LYS A 343 -3.44 -30.57 -10.05
N ILE A 344 -2.41 -29.76 -9.80
CA ILE A 344 -2.53 -28.32 -9.67
C ILE A 344 -3.00 -27.70 -10.98
N ASN A 345 -2.39 -28.08 -12.11
CA ASN A 345 -2.79 -27.60 -13.42
C ASN A 345 -4.24 -27.93 -13.74
N ASN A 346 -4.69 -29.12 -13.40
CA ASN A 346 -6.09 -29.52 -13.58
C ASN A 346 -7.06 -28.74 -12.68
N LEU A 347 -6.71 -28.49 -11.39
CA LEU A 347 -7.51 -27.67 -10.49
C LEU A 347 -7.70 -26.25 -11.02
N VAL A 348 -6.62 -25.65 -11.55
CA VAL A 348 -6.66 -24.32 -12.16
C VAL A 348 -7.52 -24.32 -13.42
N LYS A 349 -7.31 -25.31 -14.32
CA LYS A 349 -8.04 -25.45 -15.59
C LYS A 349 -9.55 -25.61 -15.39
N THR A 350 -9.93 -26.41 -14.41
CA THR A 350 -11.35 -26.67 -14.07
C THR A 350 -11.95 -25.60 -13.14
N ALA A 351 -11.11 -24.65 -12.69
CA ALA A 351 -11.49 -23.60 -11.72
C ALA A 351 -12.03 -24.16 -10.38
N GLN A 352 -11.57 -25.35 -9.97
CA GLN A 352 -11.89 -25.96 -8.67
C GLN A 352 -10.99 -25.40 -7.57
N CYS A 353 -10.93 -24.09 -7.46
CA CYS A 353 -9.99 -23.35 -6.61
C CYS A 353 -10.65 -22.77 -5.34
N MET A 354 -11.73 -23.36 -4.86
CA MET A 354 -12.34 -22.93 -3.59
C MET A 354 -11.37 -23.22 -2.43
N GLY A 355 -11.21 -22.26 -1.54
CA GLY A 355 -10.24 -22.32 -0.44
C GLY A 355 -8.82 -21.94 -0.82
N CYS A 356 -8.52 -21.78 -2.11
CA CYS A 356 -7.20 -21.34 -2.56
C CYS A 356 -7.13 -19.82 -2.58
N PHE A 357 -6.31 -19.25 -1.70
CA PHE A 357 -6.10 -17.80 -1.63
C PHE A 357 -5.85 -17.19 -3.00
N TYR A 358 -6.40 -16.00 -3.24
CA TYR A 358 -6.35 -15.21 -4.46
C TYR A 358 -7.14 -15.77 -5.65
N VAL A 359 -7.08 -17.07 -5.94
CA VAL A 359 -7.75 -17.68 -7.10
C VAL A 359 -9.18 -18.15 -6.83
N GLU A 360 -9.61 -18.15 -5.56
CA GLU A 360 -10.97 -18.61 -5.14
C GLU A 360 -12.11 -17.63 -5.49
N SER A 361 -11.80 -16.37 -5.84
CA SER A 361 -12.85 -15.37 -6.08
C SER A 361 -13.74 -15.77 -7.27
N PRO A 362 -15.06 -15.47 -7.23
CA PRO A 362 -15.98 -15.81 -8.32
C PRO A 362 -15.51 -15.29 -9.67
N ALA A 363 -14.99 -14.05 -9.72
CA ALA A 363 -14.48 -13.43 -10.94
C ALA A 363 -13.24 -14.15 -11.48
N MET A 364 -12.29 -14.52 -10.60
CA MET A 364 -11.10 -15.26 -11.02
C MET A 364 -11.44 -16.66 -11.51
N ARG A 365 -12.27 -17.41 -10.78
CA ARG A 365 -12.72 -18.74 -11.21
C ARG A 365 -13.47 -18.72 -12.55
N MET A 366 -14.32 -17.72 -12.77
CA MET A 366 -14.99 -17.51 -14.06
C MET A 366 -13.99 -17.29 -15.18
N LEU A 367 -12.95 -16.48 -14.92
CA LEU A 367 -11.90 -16.17 -15.91
C LEU A 367 -11.03 -17.39 -16.21
N LEU A 368 -10.56 -18.12 -15.18
CA LEU A 368 -9.79 -19.36 -15.34
C LEU A 368 -10.54 -20.38 -16.21
N LYS A 369 -11.84 -20.57 -15.96
CA LYS A 369 -12.69 -21.44 -16.74
C LYS A 369 -12.87 -20.97 -18.20
N LYS A 370 -12.98 -19.65 -18.42
CA LYS A 370 -13.09 -19.08 -19.79
C LYS A 370 -11.79 -19.21 -20.58
N LEU A 371 -10.63 -19.14 -19.94
CA LEU A 371 -9.33 -19.23 -20.58
C LEU A 371 -8.77 -20.66 -20.59
N GLU A 372 -9.42 -21.61 -19.90
CA GLU A 372 -8.95 -23.01 -19.75
C GLU A 372 -7.47 -23.06 -19.31
N VAL A 373 -7.14 -22.22 -18.31
CA VAL A 373 -5.76 -22.03 -17.84
C VAL A 373 -5.20 -23.32 -17.28
N ASP A 374 -4.12 -23.83 -17.89
CA ASP A 374 -3.43 -25.05 -17.49
C ASP A 374 -1.91 -24.87 -17.30
N THR A 375 -1.44 -23.63 -17.40
CA THR A 375 -0.03 -23.27 -17.25
C THR A 375 0.16 -22.11 -16.26
N TYR A 376 1.36 -22.01 -15.71
CA TYR A 376 1.73 -20.90 -14.84
C TYR A 376 1.62 -19.54 -15.54
N LEU A 377 2.10 -19.43 -16.78
CA LEU A 377 1.98 -18.18 -17.57
C LEU A 377 0.52 -17.82 -17.85
N GLY A 378 -0.33 -18.80 -18.11
CA GLY A 378 -1.78 -18.59 -18.24
C GLY A 378 -2.39 -18.05 -16.95
N LEU A 379 -1.95 -18.54 -15.78
CA LEU A 379 -2.38 -18.04 -14.47
C LEU A 379 -1.90 -16.60 -14.24
N VAL A 380 -0.67 -16.28 -14.61
CA VAL A 380 -0.12 -14.91 -14.54
C VAL A 380 -0.93 -13.95 -15.41
N ALA A 381 -1.24 -14.36 -16.65
CA ALA A 381 -2.06 -13.58 -17.58
C ALA A 381 -3.48 -13.35 -17.01
N ALA A 382 -4.15 -14.39 -16.52
CA ALA A 382 -5.46 -14.27 -15.89
C ALA A 382 -5.44 -13.30 -14.69
N SER A 383 -4.42 -13.41 -13.84
CA SER A 383 -4.21 -12.51 -12.69
C SER A 383 -3.99 -11.05 -13.11
N SER A 384 -3.34 -10.83 -14.24
CA SER A 384 -3.03 -9.50 -14.76
C SER A 384 -4.25 -8.78 -15.33
N ILE A 385 -5.14 -9.50 -16.03
CA ILE A 385 -6.30 -8.89 -16.70
C ILE A 385 -7.53 -8.70 -15.81
N ILE A 386 -7.58 -9.36 -14.64
CA ILE A 386 -8.74 -9.26 -13.73
C ILE A 386 -8.74 -7.95 -12.91
N ARG A 387 -7.70 -7.14 -13.00
CA ARG A 387 -7.57 -5.88 -12.25
C ARG A 387 -8.68 -4.89 -12.63
N PRO A 388 -9.21 -4.11 -11.66
CA PRO A 388 -10.36 -3.22 -11.92
C PRO A 388 -10.16 -2.25 -13.08
N GLY A 389 -8.97 -1.65 -13.24
CA GLY A 389 -8.65 -0.76 -14.35
C GLY A 389 -8.70 -1.47 -15.71
N VAL A 390 -8.04 -2.62 -15.80
CA VAL A 390 -7.98 -3.44 -17.03
C VAL A 390 -9.36 -4.02 -17.38
N SER A 391 -10.11 -4.47 -16.38
CA SER A 391 -11.46 -4.99 -16.56
C SER A 391 -12.44 -3.93 -17.06
N LYS A 392 -12.37 -2.70 -16.52
CA LYS A 392 -13.23 -1.57 -16.93
C LYS A 392 -12.88 -1.00 -18.30
N SER A 393 -11.62 -1.08 -18.73
CA SER A 393 -11.19 -0.58 -20.05
C SER A 393 -11.62 -1.47 -21.24
N GLY A 394 -12.21 -2.65 -20.94
CA GLY A 394 -12.58 -3.62 -21.99
C GLY A 394 -11.45 -4.58 -22.39
N MET A 395 -10.23 -4.36 -21.94
CA MET A 395 -9.07 -5.20 -22.26
C MET A 395 -9.25 -6.66 -21.85
N MET A 396 -9.90 -6.94 -20.72
CA MET A 396 -10.20 -8.32 -20.29
C MET A 396 -11.10 -9.05 -21.31
N ARG A 397 -12.12 -8.36 -21.85
CA ARG A 397 -13.00 -8.92 -22.87
C ARG A 397 -12.22 -9.23 -24.16
N GLU A 398 -11.41 -8.29 -24.60
CA GLU A 398 -10.59 -8.43 -25.80
C GLU A 398 -9.57 -9.57 -25.66
N TYR A 399 -8.88 -9.67 -24.52
CA TYR A 399 -7.98 -10.79 -24.24
C TYR A 399 -8.67 -12.14 -24.34
N ILE A 400 -9.86 -12.30 -23.75
CA ILE A 400 -10.63 -13.55 -23.82
C ILE A 400 -11.00 -13.89 -25.27
N LEU A 401 -11.40 -12.89 -26.07
CA LEU A 401 -11.76 -13.09 -27.48
C LEU A 401 -10.55 -13.53 -28.33
N ARG A 402 -9.39 -12.89 -28.15
CA ARG A 402 -8.15 -13.26 -28.84
C ARG A 402 -7.63 -14.63 -28.40
N HIS A 403 -7.68 -14.93 -27.10
CA HIS A 403 -7.28 -16.24 -26.59
C HIS A 403 -8.11 -17.39 -27.17
N ARG A 404 -9.42 -17.19 -27.38
CA ARG A 404 -10.33 -18.17 -27.95
C ARG A 404 -10.30 -18.25 -29.46
N ASN A 405 -9.95 -17.18 -30.12
CA ASN A 405 -9.91 -17.08 -31.59
C ASN A 405 -8.49 -16.69 -32.04
N LYS A 406 -7.69 -17.71 -32.38
CA LYS A 406 -6.29 -17.51 -32.75
C LYS A 406 -6.12 -16.60 -33.98
N GLY A 407 -7.06 -16.61 -34.94
CA GLY A 407 -7.02 -15.72 -36.11
C GLY A 407 -7.15 -14.23 -35.73
N ARG A 408 -7.87 -13.92 -34.66
CA ARG A 408 -8.00 -12.54 -34.15
C ARG A 408 -6.78 -12.06 -33.34
N ALA A 409 -5.89 -12.96 -32.99
CA ALA A 409 -4.66 -12.61 -32.26
C ALA A 409 -3.58 -12.03 -33.20
N GLU A 410 -3.71 -12.25 -34.51
CA GLU A 410 -2.79 -11.78 -35.54
C GLU A 410 -3.16 -10.39 -36.09
N GLU A 411 -4.36 -9.88 -35.79
CA GLU A 411 -4.79 -8.51 -36.06
C GLU A 411 -4.30 -7.53 -34.95
#